data_ac927f288c415c5c976496ca26be655e
#
_entry.id   ac927f288c415c5c976496ca26be655e
#
_cell.length_a   1.000
_cell.length_b   1.000
_cell.length_c   1.000
_cell.angle_alpha   90.00
_cell.angle_beta   90.00
_cell.angle_gamma   90.00
#
_symmetry.space_group_name_H-M   'P 1'
#
loop_
_entity.id
_entity.type
_entity.pdbx_description
1 polymer ?
#
loop_
_entity_poly.entity_id
_entity_poly.type
_entity_poly.pdbx_seq_one_letter_code
_entity_poly.pdbx_strand_id
1 'polypeptide(L)'
;MSPFTIEEYQQLYLNEDRLQKCYDEKWFKLFVPKAYNGLELSMENGCRELLKIAEIQGGLGWTVNLGAGANWFSGFFEDEIAKTLFMPENAVIAGSGMTNGEWMSTSIGFEITGEWSKCTGANHATLFSLTANNSTEGSKIFVVPKEKVSLSAEKWPIMGMRNSSSFGIVLNKAKVPNGYDFQMNIVKNHEDYGVFHIPFQAFARLCMSASYLGVVKCLVNLCQTDLKKPMVLEIIEKDLNPLIQVAEEHLYEIANRVENLSSDGNYSEFNEDKMRKQLGENNISIFEVVQKLFLAGGLPFIEEDTLIHWAYRDVLTAVQHFMVKP
;
A
#
# COMPACT_ATOMS: atom_id res chain seq x y z
N MET A 1 0.24 -20.44 -3.17
CA MET A 1 1.36 -20.11 -2.23
C MET A 1 1.21 -20.98 -1.00
N SER A 2 2.31 -21.53 -0.44
CA SER A 2 2.25 -22.27 0.83
C SER A 2 1.81 -21.34 1.96
N PRO A 3 1.16 -21.85 3.03
CA PRO A 3 0.80 -21.04 4.19
C PRO A 3 2.02 -20.31 4.77
N PHE A 4 1.81 -19.14 5.35
CA PHE A 4 2.85 -18.42 6.09
C PHE A 4 3.11 -19.11 7.44
N THR A 5 4.36 -19.11 7.87
CA THR A 5 4.75 -19.62 9.20
C THR A 5 4.82 -18.49 10.22
N ILE A 6 4.86 -18.83 11.49
CA ILE A 6 5.02 -17.86 12.59
C ILE A 6 6.35 -17.11 12.45
N GLU A 7 7.42 -17.81 12.08
CA GLU A 7 8.73 -17.22 11.85
C GLU A 7 8.69 -16.16 10.76
N GLU A 8 7.93 -16.38 9.68
CA GLU A 8 7.76 -15.40 8.60
C GLU A 8 7.01 -14.15 9.08
N TYR A 9 6.01 -14.28 9.96
CA TYR A 9 5.34 -13.12 10.59
C TYR A 9 6.28 -12.31 11.50
N GLN A 10 7.24 -12.99 12.15
CA GLN A 10 8.20 -12.37 13.07
C GLN A 10 9.36 -11.66 12.36
N GLN A 11 9.65 -12.03 11.12
CA GLN A 11 10.70 -11.41 10.31
C GLN A 11 10.42 -9.91 10.09
N LEU A 12 11.44 -9.18 9.64
CA LEU A 12 11.33 -7.75 9.34
C LEU A 12 11.08 -7.46 7.85
N TYR A 13 11.15 -8.49 7.02
CA TYR A 13 10.97 -8.42 5.57
C TYR A 13 10.47 -9.75 5.03
N LEU A 14 9.86 -9.72 3.87
CA LEU A 14 9.47 -10.92 3.13
C LEU A 14 10.74 -11.71 2.76
N ASN A 15 10.68 -13.04 2.88
CA ASN A 15 11.76 -13.89 2.37
C ASN A 15 11.84 -13.83 0.83
N GLU A 16 12.95 -14.33 0.27
CA GLU A 16 13.23 -14.26 -1.15
C GLU A 16 12.15 -14.94 -2.01
N ASP A 17 11.64 -16.11 -1.59
CA ASP A 17 10.61 -16.84 -2.34
C ASP A 17 9.28 -16.06 -2.40
N ARG A 18 8.88 -15.42 -1.28
CA ARG A 18 7.68 -14.57 -1.23
C ARG A 18 7.84 -13.34 -2.11
N LEU A 19 9.00 -12.73 -2.05
CA LEU A 19 9.31 -11.55 -2.84
C LEU A 19 9.40 -11.89 -4.34
N GLN A 20 10.05 -13.00 -4.71
CA GLN A 20 10.10 -13.47 -6.10
C GLN A 20 8.69 -13.72 -6.64
N LYS A 21 7.81 -14.32 -5.85
CA LYS A 21 6.40 -14.49 -6.24
C LYS A 21 5.71 -13.15 -6.51
N CYS A 22 6.00 -12.10 -5.73
CA CYS A 22 5.44 -10.77 -6.00
C CYS A 22 5.90 -10.22 -7.37
N TYR A 23 7.14 -10.49 -7.76
CA TYR A 23 7.65 -10.08 -9.08
C TYR A 23 7.07 -10.92 -10.22
N ASP A 24 7.05 -12.25 -10.08
CA ASP A 24 6.52 -13.17 -11.11
C ASP A 24 5.06 -12.87 -11.43
N GLU A 25 4.26 -12.60 -10.41
CA GLU A 25 2.84 -12.22 -10.55
C GLU A 25 2.63 -10.73 -10.85
N LYS A 26 3.70 -9.95 -10.93
CA LYS A 26 3.67 -8.50 -11.16
C LYS A 26 2.81 -7.73 -10.13
N TRP A 27 2.75 -8.20 -8.90
CA TRP A 27 1.90 -7.57 -7.87
C TRP A 27 2.30 -6.15 -7.52
N PHE A 28 3.58 -5.80 -7.66
CA PHE A 28 4.02 -4.40 -7.51
C PHE A 28 3.66 -3.52 -8.73
N LYS A 29 3.15 -4.11 -9.81
CA LYS A 29 2.84 -3.41 -11.07
C LYS A 29 1.36 -3.49 -11.45
N LEU A 30 0.46 -3.59 -10.46
CA LEU A 30 -1.00 -3.65 -10.70
C LEU A 30 -1.49 -2.48 -11.54
N PHE A 31 -1.01 -1.26 -11.24
CA PHE A 31 -1.40 0.00 -11.87
C PHE A 31 -0.33 0.59 -12.80
N VAL A 32 0.64 -0.19 -13.19
CA VAL A 32 1.67 0.20 -14.17
C VAL A 32 1.20 -0.22 -15.56
N PRO A 33 1.34 0.63 -16.60
CA PRO A 33 0.99 0.30 -17.97
C PRO A 33 1.67 -0.97 -18.49
N LYS A 34 0.98 -1.70 -19.37
CA LYS A 34 1.56 -2.88 -20.06
C LYS A 34 2.82 -2.54 -20.83
N ALA A 35 2.91 -1.32 -21.37
CA ALA A 35 4.09 -0.80 -22.05
C ALA A 35 5.34 -0.78 -21.17
N TYR A 36 5.17 -0.71 -19.83
CA TYR A 36 6.25 -0.78 -18.83
C TYR A 36 6.24 -2.13 -18.08
N ASN A 37 5.76 -3.19 -18.74
CA ASN A 37 5.69 -4.54 -18.17
C ASN A 37 4.74 -4.65 -16.97
N GLY A 38 3.71 -3.80 -16.87
CA GLY A 38 2.69 -3.82 -15.82
C GLY A 38 1.44 -4.62 -16.19
N LEU A 39 0.49 -4.67 -15.26
CA LEU A 39 -0.82 -5.32 -15.44
C LEU A 39 -1.89 -4.36 -15.98
N GLU A 40 -1.73 -3.05 -15.77
CA GLU A 40 -2.65 -2.01 -16.25
C GLU A 40 -4.10 -2.28 -15.86
N LEU A 41 -4.31 -2.61 -14.57
CA LEU A 41 -5.63 -2.94 -14.07
C LEU A 41 -6.48 -1.68 -13.87
N SER A 42 -7.79 -1.79 -14.10
CA SER A 42 -8.75 -0.78 -13.65
C SER A 42 -8.69 -0.63 -12.12
N MET A 43 -9.18 0.48 -11.60
CA MET A 43 -9.18 0.72 -10.15
C MET A 43 -9.94 -0.37 -9.39
N GLU A 44 -11.09 -0.81 -9.90
CA GLU A 44 -11.85 -1.91 -9.31
C GLU A 44 -11.04 -3.22 -9.28
N ASN A 45 -10.46 -3.62 -10.41
CA ASN A 45 -9.69 -4.86 -10.48
C ASN A 45 -8.43 -4.78 -9.62
N GLY A 46 -7.77 -3.63 -9.56
CA GLY A 46 -6.65 -3.41 -8.65
C GLY A 46 -7.03 -3.56 -7.18
N CYS A 47 -8.18 -3.01 -6.75
CA CYS A 47 -8.72 -3.22 -5.40
C CYS A 47 -9.01 -4.70 -5.12
N ARG A 48 -9.60 -5.44 -6.08
CA ARG A 48 -9.84 -6.88 -5.94
C ARG A 48 -8.57 -7.68 -5.75
N GLU A 49 -7.52 -7.37 -6.51
CA GLU A 49 -6.23 -8.06 -6.38
C GLU A 49 -5.53 -7.69 -5.05
N LEU A 50 -5.52 -6.41 -4.65
CA LEU A 50 -4.95 -5.99 -3.36
C LEU A 50 -5.63 -6.70 -2.18
N LEU A 51 -6.96 -6.83 -2.20
CA LEU A 51 -7.72 -7.56 -1.19
C LEU A 51 -7.29 -9.03 -1.15
N LYS A 52 -7.27 -9.73 -2.29
CA LYS A 52 -6.88 -11.14 -2.38
C LYS A 52 -5.45 -11.37 -1.88
N ILE A 53 -4.51 -10.48 -2.22
CA ILE A 53 -3.12 -10.59 -1.78
C ILE A 53 -3.03 -10.40 -0.27
N ALA A 54 -3.74 -9.43 0.28
CA ALA A 54 -3.75 -9.17 1.73
C ALA A 54 -4.47 -10.30 2.52
N GLU A 55 -5.41 -11.00 1.91
CA GLU A 55 -6.06 -12.20 2.48
C GLU A 55 -5.08 -13.38 2.64
N ILE A 56 -4.00 -13.43 1.85
CA ILE A 56 -2.94 -14.44 2.01
C ILE A 56 -2.18 -14.20 3.33
N GLN A 57 -1.75 -12.95 3.58
CA GLN A 57 -1.07 -12.53 4.80
C GLN A 57 -1.00 -10.99 4.87
N GLY A 58 -1.25 -10.43 6.07
CA GLY A 58 -1.39 -8.98 6.25
C GLY A 58 -0.15 -8.16 5.85
N GLY A 59 1.04 -8.56 6.28
CA GLY A 59 2.27 -7.85 5.96
C GLY A 59 2.67 -7.96 4.49
N LEU A 60 2.41 -9.11 3.83
CA LEU A 60 2.54 -9.27 2.38
C LEU A 60 1.62 -8.28 1.65
N GLY A 61 0.32 -8.30 2.00
CA GLY A 61 -0.66 -7.41 1.39
C GLY A 61 -0.31 -5.95 1.56
N TRP A 62 0.15 -5.56 2.75
CA TRP A 62 0.58 -4.19 3.02
C TRP A 62 1.80 -3.80 2.20
N THR A 63 2.80 -4.68 2.08
CA THR A 63 4.00 -4.46 1.26
C THR A 63 3.63 -4.25 -0.20
N VAL A 64 2.77 -5.13 -0.74
CA VAL A 64 2.32 -5.03 -2.12
C VAL A 64 1.49 -3.78 -2.35
N ASN A 65 0.56 -3.46 -1.44
CA ASN A 65 -0.27 -2.26 -1.54
C ASN A 65 0.58 -0.98 -1.65
N LEU A 66 1.56 -0.81 -0.76
CA LEU A 66 2.41 0.39 -0.78
C LEU A 66 3.31 0.43 -2.04
N GLY A 67 3.88 -0.71 -2.45
CA GLY A 67 4.72 -0.79 -3.65
C GLY A 67 3.93 -0.58 -4.95
N ALA A 68 2.78 -1.23 -5.10
CA ALA A 68 1.91 -1.05 -6.27
C ALA A 68 1.31 0.36 -6.33
N GLY A 69 0.89 0.87 -5.16
CA GLY A 69 0.38 2.24 -5.04
C GLY A 69 1.42 3.30 -5.38
N ALA A 70 2.69 3.09 -5.02
CA ALA A 70 3.77 4.01 -5.38
C ALA A 70 4.21 3.84 -6.85
N ASN A 71 4.17 2.64 -7.41
CA ASN A 71 4.45 2.41 -8.83
C ASN A 71 3.40 3.03 -9.77
N TRP A 72 2.22 3.38 -9.27
CA TRP A 72 1.23 4.21 -9.98
C TRP A 72 1.81 5.57 -10.39
N PHE A 73 2.82 6.08 -9.71
CA PHE A 73 3.52 7.31 -10.10
C PHE A 73 4.15 7.23 -11.49
N SER A 74 4.26 6.04 -12.10
CA SER A 74 4.77 5.86 -13.46
C SER A 74 4.06 6.74 -14.51
N GLY A 75 2.80 7.12 -14.31
CA GLY A 75 2.06 8.03 -15.17
C GLY A 75 2.50 9.49 -15.15
N PHE A 76 3.31 9.89 -14.16
CA PHE A 76 3.66 11.31 -13.94
C PHE A 76 5.07 11.68 -14.43
N PHE A 77 5.75 10.79 -15.13
CA PHE A 77 7.05 11.01 -15.76
C PHE A 77 6.91 11.08 -17.28
N GLU A 78 7.83 11.76 -17.93
CA GLU A 78 7.98 11.63 -19.39
C GLU A 78 8.22 10.16 -19.76
N ASP A 79 7.69 9.69 -20.91
CA ASP A 79 7.66 8.30 -21.33
C ASP A 79 9.02 7.59 -21.24
N GLU A 80 10.09 8.25 -21.72
CA GLU A 80 11.44 7.67 -21.70
C GLU A 80 11.99 7.49 -20.27
N ILE A 81 11.63 8.40 -19.35
CA ILE A 81 12.00 8.28 -17.95
C ILE A 81 11.18 7.19 -17.27
N ALA A 82 9.87 7.15 -17.53
CA ALA A 82 8.99 6.10 -17.02
C ALA A 82 9.47 4.71 -17.46
N LYS A 83 9.85 4.52 -18.73
CA LYS A 83 10.46 3.28 -19.23
C LYS A 83 11.72 2.93 -18.45
N THR A 84 12.62 3.88 -18.28
CA THR A 84 13.89 3.65 -17.56
C THR A 84 13.64 3.18 -16.11
N LEU A 85 12.68 3.77 -15.42
CA LEU A 85 12.40 3.52 -14.01
C LEU A 85 11.54 2.27 -13.78
N PHE A 86 10.55 2.00 -14.64
CA PHE A 86 9.50 1.02 -14.37
C PHE A 86 9.54 -0.22 -15.27
N MET A 87 10.32 -0.25 -16.34
CA MET A 87 10.45 -1.43 -17.21
C MET A 87 11.10 -2.64 -16.51
N PRO A 88 12.13 -2.51 -15.64
CA PRO A 88 12.73 -3.64 -14.94
C PRO A 88 11.68 -4.45 -14.18
N GLU A 89 11.75 -5.79 -14.23
CA GLU A 89 10.77 -6.70 -13.60
C GLU A 89 10.62 -6.44 -12.10
N ASN A 90 11.74 -6.19 -11.43
CA ASN A 90 11.81 -5.92 -10.00
C ASN A 90 11.64 -4.43 -9.63
N ALA A 91 11.21 -3.58 -10.57
CA ALA A 91 10.99 -2.17 -10.30
C ALA A 91 9.90 -2.01 -9.24
N VAL A 92 10.25 -1.45 -8.09
CA VAL A 92 9.31 -1.13 -7.01
C VAL A 92 9.78 0.10 -6.24
N ILE A 93 8.85 0.99 -5.98
CA ILE A 93 9.06 2.19 -5.15
C ILE A 93 8.71 1.87 -3.69
N ALA A 94 9.62 2.21 -2.78
CA ALA A 94 9.29 2.49 -1.38
C ALA A 94 9.34 4.00 -1.15
N GLY A 95 8.65 4.51 -0.13
CA GLY A 95 8.69 5.94 0.11
C GLY A 95 8.00 6.38 1.39
N SER A 96 8.04 7.69 1.60
CA SER A 96 7.36 8.36 2.69
C SER A 96 6.67 9.62 2.19
N GLY A 97 5.41 9.82 2.59
CA GLY A 97 4.66 11.05 2.29
C GLY A 97 5.06 12.25 3.18
N MET A 98 6.03 12.08 4.07
CA MET A 98 6.49 13.17 4.94
C MET A 98 7.39 14.13 4.16
N THR A 99 7.15 15.43 4.31
CA THR A 99 8.03 16.47 3.75
C THR A 99 9.21 16.68 4.70
N ASN A 100 10.25 15.86 4.51
CA ASN A 100 11.50 15.95 5.26
C ASN A 100 12.66 16.19 4.28
N GLY A 101 13.74 16.78 4.80
CA GLY A 101 14.93 17.05 3.99
C GLY A 101 14.81 18.27 3.09
N GLU A 102 15.90 18.54 2.41
CA GLU A 102 16.10 19.73 1.58
C GLU A 102 16.59 19.34 0.18
N TRP A 103 16.23 20.14 -0.82
CA TRP A 103 16.75 19.99 -2.18
C TRP A 103 17.26 21.32 -2.71
N MET A 104 18.21 21.27 -3.62
CA MET A 104 18.70 22.40 -4.38
C MET A 104 18.91 22.04 -5.86
N SER A 105 18.72 23.02 -6.74
CA SER A 105 19.00 22.88 -8.17
C SER A 105 20.51 22.84 -8.43
N THR A 106 20.89 22.02 -9.39
CA THR A 106 22.26 21.93 -9.92
C THR A 106 22.25 22.11 -11.43
N SER A 107 23.39 22.18 -12.07
CA SER A 107 23.49 22.30 -13.54
C SER A 107 22.92 21.08 -14.31
N ILE A 108 22.77 19.93 -13.66
CA ILE A 108 22.38 18.65 -14.27
C ILE A 108 21.20 17.97 -13.59
N GLY A 109 20.55 18.63 -12.63
CA GLY A 109 19.45 18.05 -11.86
C GLY A 109 19.35 18.66 -10.48
N PHE A 110 19.25 17.79 -9.47
CA PHE A 110 18.99 18.18 -8.09
C PHE A 110 20.00 17.53 -7.15
N GLU A 111 20.29 18.18 -6.03
CA GLU A 111 21.00 17.59 -4.90
C GLU A 111 20.04 17.54 -3.70
N ILE A 112 19.89 16.38 -3.07
CA ILE A 112 18.91 16.11 -2.02
C ILE A 112 19.60 15.60 -0.77
N THR A 113 19.25 16.15 0.40
CA THR A 113 19.74 15.72 1.72
C THR A 113 18.57 15.60 2.68
N GLY A 114 18.50 14.51 3.46
CA GLY A 114 17.46 14.34 4.48
C GLY A 114 17.30 12.91 4.94
N GLU A 115 16.34 12.71 5.85
CA GLU A 115 15.96 11.42 6.42
C GLU A 115 14.44 11.28 6.38
N TRP A 116 13.96 10.11 5.94
CA TRP A 116 12.54 9.78 5.90
C TRP A 116 12.32 8.45 6.59
N SER A 117 11.40 8.42 7.54
CA SER A 117 11.07 7.21 8.31
C SER A 117 9.90 6.43 7.71
N LYS A 118 9.78 5.17 8.11
CA LYS A 118 8.61 4.31 7.84
C LYS A 118 8.36 4.06 6.35
N CYS A 119 9.43 3.92 5.56
CA CYS A 119 9.34 3.56 4.15
C CYS A 119 9.08 2.05 4.03
N THR A 120 7.83 1.67 3.81
CA THR A 120 7.45 0.27 3.61
C THR A 120 8.08 -0.28 2.33
N GLY A 121 8.63 -1.48 2.38
CA GLY A 121 9.31 -2.09 1.23
C GLY A 121 10.78 -1.68 1.05
N ALA A 122 11.33 -0.83 1.92
CA ALA A 122 12.65 -0.23 1.73
C ALA A 122 13.79 -1.24 1.50
N ASN A 123 13.70 -2.45 2.08
CA ASN A 123 14.75 -3.46 1.93
C ASN A 123 14.89 -4.00 0.50
N HIS A 124 13.78 -4.12 -0.23
CA HIS A 124 13.74 -4.66 -1.59
C HIS A 124 13.45 -3.61 -2.67
N ALA A 125 13.14 -2.37 -2.29
CA ALA A 125 12.89 -1.28 -3.23
C ALA A 125 14.08 -1.05 -4.16
N THR A 126 13.80 -0.76 -5.41
CA THR A 126 14.78 -0.32 -6.41
C THR A 126 14.77 1.20 -6.57
N LEU A 127 13.68 1.83 -6.17
CA LEU A 127 13.40 3.25 -6.26
C LEU A 127 12.82 3.76 -4.94
N PHE A 128 13.04 5.04 -4.62
CA PHE A 128 12.47 5.66 -3.43
C PHE A 128 11.76 6.96 -3.77
N SER A 129 10.47 7.09 -3.43
CA SER A 129 9.75 8.35 -3.52
C SER A 129 9.85 9.12 -2.21
N LEU A 130 10.14 10.41 -2.30
CA LEU A 130 10.29 11.29 -1.16
C LEU A 130 9.91 12.73 -1.51
N THR A 131 9.50 13.49 -0.50
CA THR A 131 9.24 14.92 -0.62
C THR A 131 10.33 15.68 0.13
N ALA A 132 10.96 16.64 -0.55
CA ALA A 132 11.95 17.54 0.03
C ALA A 132 11.56 19.00 -0.24
N ASN A 133 12.05 19.93 0.58
CA ASN A 133 11.72 21.34 0.51
C ASN A 133 12.91 22.19 0.06
N ASN A 134 12.62 23.28 -0.64
CA ASN A 134 13.56 24.35 -0.93
C ASN A 134 12.94 25.66 -0.42
N SER A 135 13.71 26.49 0.26
CA SER A 135 13.21 27.71 0.91
C SER A 135 12.63 28.75 -0.06
N THR A 136 13.04 28.71 -1.33
CA THR A 136 12.62 29.66 -2.37
C THR A 136 11.67 29.06 -3.40
N GLU A 137 11.84 27.78 -3.74
CA GLU A 137 11.10 27.09 -4.81
C GLU A 137 10.01 26.14 -4.26
N GLY A 138 9.95 25.93 -2.94
CA GLY A 138 8.95 25.11 -2.29
C GLY A 138 9.26 23.62 -2.30
N SER A 139 8.23 22.79 -2.06
CA SER A 139 8.37 21.33 -1.98
C SER A 139 8.25 20.66 -3.34
N LYS A 140 9.08 19.64 -3.57
CA LYS A 140 9.02 18.77 -4.75
C LYS A 140 8.99 17.30 -4.32
N ILE A 141 8.40 16.46 -5.16
CA ILE A 141 8.43 15.01 -5.00
C ILE A 141 9.46 14.47 -5.99
N PHE A 142 10.33 13.59 -5.48
CA PHE A 142 11.40 12.98 -6.27
C PHE A 142 11.27 11.46 -6.25
N VAL A 143 11.72 10.81 -7.32
CA VAL A 143 12.04 9.39 -7.33
C VAL A 143 13.56 9.24 -7.41
N VAL A 144 14.13 8.55 -6.43
CA VAL A 144 15.58 8.40 -6.25
C VAL A 144 15.95 6.94 -6.40
N PRO A 145 16.90 6.58 -7.27
CA PRO A 145 17.41 5.21 -7.41
C PRO A 145 18.08 4.70 -6.13
N LYS A 146 17.94 3.40 -5.87
CA LYS A 146 18.42 2.72 -4.65
C LYS A 146 19.88 2.98 -4.33
N GLU A 147 20.74 3.04 -5.33
CA GLU A 147 22.19 3.25 -5.17
C GLU A 147 22.56 4.62 -4.59
N LYS A 148 21.61 5.55 -4.51
CA LYS A 148 21.78 6.88 -3.89
C LYS A 148 21.24 6.94 -2.46
N VAL A 149 20.64 5.85 -1.96
CA VAL A 149 19.90 5.81 -0.70
C VAL A 149 20.58 4.86 0.27
N SER A 150 20.75 5.28 1.51
CA SER A 150 21.17 4.41 2.62
C SER A 150 19.95 4.07 3.48
N LEU A 151 19.82 2.82 3.90
CA LEU A 151 18.81 2.44 4.87
C LEU A 151 19.27 2.86 6.28
N SER A 152 18.34 3.39 7.07
CA SER A 152 18.61 3.65 8.49
C SER A 152 18.77 2.32 9.25
N ALA A 153 19.68 2.30 10.22
CA ALA A 153 19.83 1.17 11.13
C ALA A 153 18.64 1.01 12.10
N GLU A 154 17.84 2.06 12.27
CA GLU A 154 16.70 2.04 13.15
C GLU A 154 15.55 1.25 12.53
N LYS A 155 15.09 0.24 13.29
CA LYS A 155 13.90 -0.53 12.97
C LYS A 155 12.68 0.23 13.44
N TRP A 156 11.61 0.20 12.68
CA TRP A 156 10.33 0.65 13.19
C TRP A 156 9.76 -0.40 14.17
N PRO A 157 9.66 -0.08 15.48
CA PRO A 157 9.16 -1.02 16.47
C PRO A 157 7.62 -1.09 16.39
N ILE A 158 7.13 -1.85 15.40
CA ILE A 158 5.70 -1.97 15.10
C ILE A 158 5.14 -3.31 15.63
N MET A 159 3.88 -3.29 16.06
CA MET A 159 3.22 -4.43 16.67
C MET A 159 2.89 -5.52 15.67
N GLY A 160 2.23 -5.20 14.56
CA GLY A 160 1.88 -6.09 13.44
C GLY A 160 2.54 -5.66 12.14
N MET A 161 2.30 -6.40 11.06
CA MET A 161 2.90 -6.13 9.73
C MET A 161 4.43 -6.00 9.78
N ARG A 162 5.07 -6.77 10.63
CA ARG A 162 6.50 -6.68 10.91
C ARG A 162 7.35 -6.98 9.67
N ASN A 163 6.89 -7.94 8.85
CA ASN A 163 7.56 -8.35 7.61
C ASN A 163 7.31 -7.43 6.42
N SER A 164 6.76 -6.23 6.65
CA SER A 164 6.52 -5.23 5.60
C SER A 164 7.76 -4.43 5.18
N SER A 165 8.96 -4.78 5.67
CA SER A 165 10.22 -4.10 5.32
C SER A 165 10.21 -2.58 5.55
N SER A 166 9.59 -2.12 6.64
CA SER A 166 9.45 -0.68 6.93
C SER A 166 10.68 -0.14 7.66
N PHE A 167 11.56 0.54 6.93
CA PHE A 167 12.79 1.15 7.44
C PHE A 167 12.82 2.66 7.20
N GLY A 168 13.71 3.37 7.88
CA GLY A 168 14.08 4.72 7.51
C GLY A 168 15.07 4.74 6.34
N ILE A 169 15.10 5.84 5.63
CA ILE A 169 16.06 6.09 4.54
C ILE A 169 16.78 7.41 4.76
N VAL A 170 18.03 7.47 4.34
CA VAL A 170 18.92 8.63 4.48
C VAL A 170 19.53 8.97 3.12
N LEU A 171 19.46 10.24 2.74
CA LEU A 171 20.16 10.81 1.61
C LEU A 171 21.16 11.86 2.11
N ASN A 172 22.40 11.76 1.63
CA ASN A 172 23.45 12.73 1.92
C ASN A 172 23.99 13.31 0.60
N LYS A 173 23.53 14.50 0.22
CA LYS A 173 23.86 15.17 -1.04
C LYS A 173 23.70 14.27 -2.27
N ALA A 174 22.59 13.52 -2.27
CA ALA A 174 22.28 12.61 -3.36
C ALA A 174 21.98 13.37 -4.63
N LYS A 175 22.71 13.09 -5.71
CA LYS A 175 22.49 13.73 -7.01
C LYS A 175 21.44 12.97 -7.81
N VAL A 176 20.38 13.67 -8.20
CA VAL A 176 19.24 13.15 -8.95
C VAL A 176 19.12 13.91 -10.27
N PRO A 177 19.01 13.23 -11.42
CA PRO A 177 18.90 13.89 -12.72
C PRO A 177 17.63 14.74 -12.86
N ASN A 178 17.62 15.69 -13.81
CA ASN A 178 16.40 16.34 -14.23
C ASN A 178 15.35 15.32 -14.71
N GLY A 179 14.07 15.57 -14.42
CA GLY A 179 12.96 14.72 -14.80
C GLY A 179 12.70 13.55 -13.84
N TYR A 180 13.50 13.39 -12.79
CA TYR A 180 13.22 12.42 -11.70
C TYR A 180 12.40 13.08 -10.58
N ASP A 181 11.96 14.32 -10.76
CA ASP A 181 10.92 14.98 -10.00
C ASP A 181 9.58 14.91 -10.75
N PHE A 182 8.49 14.89 -10.03
CA PHE A 182 7.15 14.89 -10.60
C PHE A 182 6.17 15.69 -9.75
N GLN A 183 5.05 16.05 -10.37
CA GLN A 183 3.93 16.66 -9.69
C GLN A 183 2.77 15.66 -9.63
N MET A 184 2.19 15.52 -8.45
CA MET A 184 1.05 14.64 -8.24
C MET A 184 -0.12 15.05 -9.15
N ASN A 185 -0.76 14.05 -9.74
CA ASN A 185 -1.92 14.22 -10.63
C ASN A 185 -1.66 15.00 -11.95
N ILE A 186 -0.39 15.21 -12.33
CA ILE A 186 -0.05 15.71 -13.68
C ILE A 186 0.39 14.52 -14.52
N VAL A 187 -0.56 13.96 -15.29
CA VAL A 187 -0.31 12.85 -16.20
C VAL A 187 0.57 13.30 -17.35
N LYS A 188 1.62 12.53 -17.68
CA LYS A 188 2.59 12.83 -18.74
C LYS A 188 2.74 11.72 -19.76
N ASN A 189 2.16 10.55 -19.52
CA ASN A 189 2.17 9.43 -20.43
C ASN A 189 0.90 8.60 -20.21
N HIS A 190 0.53 7.77 -21.20
CA HIS A 190 -0.67 6.92 -21.13
C HIS A 190 -1.92 7.67 -20.66
N GLU A 191 -2.20 8.84 -21.25
CA GLU A 191 -3.32 9.71 -20.89
C GLU A 191 -4.69 9.05 -21.07
N ASP A 192 -4.79 7.97 -21.82
CA ASP A 192 -5.97 7.14 -21.99
C ASP A 192 -6.20 6.14 -20.83
N TYR A 193 -5.22 5.97 -19.93
CA TYR A 193 -5.36 5.11 -18.77
C TYR A 193 -6.04 5.82 -17.61
N GLY A 194 -7.35 5.61 -17.46
CA GLY A 194 -8.23 6.31 -16.51
C GLY A 194 -7.74 6.37 -15.08
N VAL A 195 -7.05 5.33 -14.61
CA VAL A 195 -6.53 5.25 -13.24
C VAL A 195 -5.52 6.36 -12.93
N PHE A 196 -4.79 6.88 -13.93
CA PHE A 196 -3.84 7.98 -13.72
C PHE A 196 -4.51 9.33 -13.44
N HIS A 197 -5.77 9.48 -13.83
CA HIS A 197 -6.55 10.70 -13.59
C HIS A 197 -7.24 10.73 -12.23
N ILE A 198 -7.24 9.61 -11.49
CA ILE A 198 -7.81 9.56 -10.14
C ILE A 198 -6.94 10.40 -9.20
N PRO A 199 -7.49 11.38 -8.46
CA PRO A 199 -6.73 12.11 -7.46
C PRO A 199 -6.12 11.19 -6.41
N PHE A 200 -4.86 11.49 -6.03
CA PHE A 200 -4.06 10.63 -5.14
C PHE A 200 -4.79 10.23 -3.86
N GLN A 201 -5.52 11.15 -3.22
CA GLN A 201 -6.22 10.86 -1.96
C GLN A 201 -7.31 9.79 -2.15
N ALA A 202 -8.05 9.86 -3.27
CA ALA A 202 -9.07 8.88 -3.60
C ALA A 202 -8.43 7.53 -3.96
N PHE A 203 -7.42 7.52 -4.83
CA PHE A 203 -6.66 6.34 -5.21
C PHE A 203 -6.07 5.62 -3.99
N ALA A 204 -5.34 6.35 -3.13
CA ALA A 204 -4.70 5.78 -1.96
C ALA A 204 -5.72 5.22 -0.96
N ARG A 205 -6.84 5.91 -0.73
CA ARG A 205 -7.89 5.45 0.19
C ARG A 205 -8.55 4.16 -0.28
N LEU A 206 -8.82 4.03 -1.58
CA LEU A 206 -9.37 2.81 -2.16
C LEU A 206 -8.40 1.63 -1.99
N CYS A 207 -7.12 1.82 -2.32
CA CYS A 207 -6.09 0.80 -2.13
C CYS A 207 -5.94 0.39 -0.65
N MET A 208 -5.94 1.34 0.28
CA MET A 208 -5.83 1.07 1.71
C MET A 208 -7.05 0.34 2.26
N SER A 209 -8.27 0.68 1.83
CA SER A 209 -9.48 -0.02 2.24
C SER A 209 -9.50 -1.45 1.71
N ALA A 210 -9.11 -1.66 0.45
CA ALA A 210 -8.98 -3.00 -0.14
C ALA A 210 -8.01 -3.88 0.66
N SER A 211 -6.82 -3.34 0.93
CA SER A 211 -5.80 -4.07 1.70
C SER A 211 -6.26 -4.35 3.13
N TYR A 212 -6.92 -3.40 3.80
CA TYR A 212 -7.47 -3.60 5.14
C TYR A 212 -8.51 -4.73 5.18
N LEU A 213 -9.45 -4.75 4.23
CA LEU A 213 -10.43 -5.83 4.13
C LEU A 213 -9.77 -7.20 3.95
N GLY A 214 -8.75 -7.29 3.12
CA GLY A 214 -7.98 -8.53 2.95
C GLY A 214 -7.26 -8.96 4.23
N VAL A 215 -6.66 -8.03 4.98
CA VAL A 215 -6.04 -8.31 6.29
C VAL A 215 -7.05 -8.89 7.29
N VAL A 216 -8.27 -8.34 7.32
CA VAL A 216 -9.36 -8.87 8.16
C VAL A 216 -9.77 -10.28 7.70
N LYS A 217 -9.91 -10.51 6.39
CA LYS A 217 -10.25 -11.84 5.84
C LYS A 217 -9.16 -12.87 6.14
N CYS A 218 -7.89 -12.50 6.15
CA CYS A 218 -6.81 -13.39 6.61
C CYS A 218 -7.06 -13.88 8.04
N LEU A 219 -7.38 -12.99 8.98
CA LEU A 219 -7.72 -13.36 10.36
C LEU A 219 -8.98 -14.24 10.42
N VAL A 220 -10.03 -13.92 9.66
CA VAL A 220 -11.27 -14.71 9.58
C VAL A 220 -10.97 -16.14 9.13
N ASN A 221 -10.19 -16.31 8.07
CA ASN A 221 -9.82 -17.63 7.54
C ASN A 221 -9.08 -18.47 8.59
N LEU A 222 -8.13 -17.88 9.32
CA LEU A 222 -7.42 -18.56 10.40
C LEU A 222 -8.36 -18.93 11.57
N CYS A 223 -9.28 -18.07 11.94
CA CYS A 223 -10.28 -18.38 12.96
C CYS A 223 -11.18 -19.57 12.54
N GLN A 224 -11.56 -19.65 11.27
CA GLN A 224 -12.39 -20.73 10.73
C GLN A 224 -11.64 -22.05 10.59
N THR A 225 -10.36 -22.00 10.22
CA THR A 225 -9.55 -23.22 9.99
C THR A 225 -8.92 -23.77 11.26
N ASP A 226 -8.37 -22.92 12.13
CA ASP A 226 -7.52 -23.33 13.23
C ASP A 226 -8.24 -23.27 14.59
N LEU A 227 -9.04 -22.22 14.83
CA LEU A 227 -9.70 -22.03 16.11
C LEU A 227 -10.99 -22.85 16.25
N LYS A 228 -11.85 -22.80 15.26
CA LYS A 228 -13.12 -23.57 15.15
C LYS A 228 -14.04 -23.52 16.39
N LYS A 229 -13.97 -22.45 17.21
CA LYS A 229 -14.86 -22.27 18.35
C LYS A 229 -16.26 -21.87 17.89
N PRO A 230 -17.36 -22.55 18.33
CA PRO A 230 -18.70 -22.27 17.86
C PRO A 230 -19.12 -20.79 18.00
N MET A 231 -18.80 -20.15 19.12
CA MET A 231 -19.10 -18.73 19.36
C MET A 231 -18.36 -17.79 18.38
N VAL A 232 -17.10 -18.11 18.04
CA VAL A 232 -16.32 -17.34 17.06
C VAL A 232 -16.89 -17.50 15.66
N LEU A 233 -17.23 -18.76 15.28
CA LEU A 233 -17.85 -19.03 13.98
C LEU A 233 -19.21 -18.34 13.82
N GLU A 234 -20.00 -18.29 14.89
CA GLU A 234 -21.28 -17.60 14.90
C GLU A 234 -21.14 -16.07 14.68
N ILE A 235 -20.15 -15.43 15.36
CA ILE A 235 -19.86 -14.00 15.17
C ILE A 235 -19.37 -13.74 13.73
N ILE A 236 -18.51 -14.62 13.19
CA ILE A 236 -18.03 -14.48 11.81
C ILE A 236 -19.19 -14.56 10.84
N GLU A 237 -20.06 -15.57 10.97
CA GLU A 237 -21.14 -15.81 10.03
C GLU A 237 -22.23 -14.75 10.09
N LYS A 238 -22.66 -14.37 11.31
CA LYS A 238 -23.82 -13.50 11.51
C LYS A 238 -23.48 -12.02 11.53
N ASP A 239 -22.33 -11.64 12.10
CA ASP A 239 -22.00 -10.23 12.33
C ASP A 239 -20.91 -9.74 11.34
N LEU A 240 -19.84 -10.52 11.09
CA LEU A 240 -18.67 -10.03 10.38
C LEU A 240 -18.77 -10.19 8.86
N ASN A 241 -19.10 -11.38 8.36
CA ASN A 241 -19.20 -11.64 6.92
C ASN A 241 -20.18 -10.71 6.20
N PRO A 242 -21.39 -10.41 6.74
CA PRO A 242 -22.29 -9.45 6.11
C PRO A 242 -21.69 -8.04 6.00
N LEU A 243 -20.95 -7.58 7.03
CA LEU A 243 -20.29 -6.27 6.99
C LEU A 243 -19.15 -6.25 5.97
N ILE A 244 -18.35 -7.32 5.88
CA ILE A 244 -17.27 -7.45 4.88
C ILE A 244 -17.88 -7.41 3.48
N GLN A 245 -18.95 -8.16 3.22
CA GLN A 245 -19.61 -8.17 1.92
C GLN A 245 -20.09 -6.77 1.51
N VAL A 246 -20.79 -6.07 2.39
CA VAL A 246 -21.25 -4.69 2.12
C VAL A 246 -20.09 -3.74 1.89
N ALA A 247 -18.99 -3.90 2.66
CA ALA A 247 -17.79 -3.08 2.48
C ALA A 247 -17.09 -3.33 1.13
N GLU A 248 -17.03 -4.58 0.68
CA GLU A 248 -16.50 -4.95 -0.64
C GLU A 248 -17.37 -4.37 -1.77
N GLU A 249 -18.70 -4.50 -1.69
CA GLU A 249 -19.64 -3.95 -2.67
C GLU A 249 -19.46 -2.43 -2.79
N HIS A 250 -19.46 -1.72 -1.67
CA HIS A 250 -19.21 -0.27 -1.64
C HIS A 250 -17.83 0.11 -2.22
N LEU A 251 -16.78 -0.65 -1.86
CA LEU A 251 -15.41 -0.40 -2.35
C LEU A 251 -15.36 -0.48 -3.87
N TYR A 252 -15.92 -1.54 -4.46
CA TYR A 252 -15.86 -1.77 -5.90
C TYR A 252 -16.75 -0.80 -6.69
N GLU A 253 -17.94 -0.49 -6.18
CA GLU A 253 -18.81 0.51 -6.76
C GLU A 253 -18.13 1.89 -6.79
N ILE A 254 -17.53 2.30 -5.67
CA ILE A 254 -16.83 3.58 -5.57
C ILE A 254 -15.60 3.59 -6.49
N ALA A 255 -14.80 2.50 -6.53
CA ALA A 255 -13.62 2.40 -7.38
C ALA A 255 -13.97 2.59 -8.86
N ASN A 256 -15.00 1.89 -9.34
CA ASN A 256 -15.49 2.01 -10.71
C ASN A 256 -15.98 3.44 -11.01
N ARG A 257 -16.78 4.01 -10.12
CA ARG A 257 -17.33 5.35 -10.29
C ARG A 257 -16.24 6.43 -10.31
N VAL A 258 -15.25 6.34 -9.43
CA VAL A 258 -14.14 7.29 -9.35
C VAL A 258 -13.33 7.27 -10.64
N GLU A 259 -12.98 6.08 -11.16
CA GLU A 259 -12.23 5.94 -12.40
C GLU A 259 -13.00 6.53 -13.58
N ASN A 260 -14.29 6.20 -13.75
CA ASN A 260 -15.11 6.72 -14.84
C ASN A 260 -15.20 8.26 -14.80
N LEU A 261 -15.51 8.85 -13.65
CA LEU A 261 -15.59 10.30 -13.51
C LEU A 261 -14.25 10.98 -13.75
N SER A 262 -13.15 10.36 -13.35
CA SER A 262 -11.80 10.90 -13.57
C SER A 262 -11.43 10.85 -15.05
N SER A 263 -11.72 9.75 -15.75
CA SER A 263 -11.47 9.57 -17.18
C SER A 263 -12.28 10.56 -18.03
N ASP A 264 -13.51 10.84 -17.62
CA ASP A 264 -14.42 11.76 -18.33
C ASP A 264 -14.13 13.25 -18.00
N GLY A 265 -13.17 13.54 -17.13
CA GLY A 265 -12.88 14.91 -16.67
C GLY A 265 -13.92 15.50 -15.72
N ASN A 266 -14.84 14.67 -15.20
CA ASN A 266 -15.98 15.07 -14.36
C ASN A 266 -15.75 14.76 -12.88
N TYR A 267 -14.50 14.58 -12.44
CA TYR A 267 -14.20 14.24 -11.05
C TYR A 267 -14.74 15.26 -10.04
N SER A 268 -14.89 16.53 -10.41
CA SER A 268 -15.49 17.56 -9.56
C SER A 268 -16.92 17.26 -9.10
N GLU A 269 -17.61 16.35 -9.78
CA GLU A 269 -18.94 15.86 -9.39
C GLU A 269 -18.88 14.78 -8.30
N PHE A 270 -17.67 14.27 -8.01
CA PHE A 270 -17.47 13.23 -7.01
C PHE A 270 -17.33 13.83 -5.61
N ASN A 271 -18.05 13.26 -4.66
CA ASN A 271 -18.00 13.70 -3.27
C ASN A 271 -16.96 12.87 -2.48
N GLU A 272 -15.72 13.35 -2.41
CA GLU A 272 -14.63 12.71 -1.67
C GLU A 272 -14.91 12.54 -0.18
N ASP A 273 -15.55 13.52 0.46
CA ASP A 273 -15.90 13.43 1.88
C ASP A 273 -16.91 12.31 2.15
N LYS A 274 -17.90 12.13 1.24
CA LYS A 274 -18.83 11.02 1.34
C LYS A 274 -18.12 9.67 1.18
N MET A 275 -17.21 9.57 0.22
CA MET A 275 -16.39 8.36 0.03
C MET A 275 -15.55 8.07 1.28
N ARG A 276 -14.80 9.06 1.76
CA ARG A 276 -13.97 8.95 2.96
C ARG A 276 -14.77 8.45 4.14
N LYS A 277 -15.94 9.06 4.38
CA LYS A 277 -16.82 8.69 5.48
C LYS A 277 -17.34 7.26 5.30
N GLN A 278 -17.87 6.91 4.14
CA GLN A 278 -18.45 5.60 3.87
C GLN A 278 -17.44 4.46 4.01
N LEU A 279 -16.25 4.57 3.36
CA LEU A 279 -15.21 3.56 3.47
C LEU A 279 -14.66 3.46 4.90
N GLY A 280 -14.44 4.60 5.56
CA GLY A 280 -13.95 4.62 6.92
C GLY A 280 -14.94 4.03 7.93
N GLU A 281 -16.24 4.37 7.84
CA GLU A 281 -17.28 3.80 8.69
C GLU A 281 -17.41 2.28 8.49
N ASN A 282 -17.36 1.78 7.26
CA ASN A 282 -17.33 0.35 6.99
C ASN A 282 -16.15 -0.33 7.70
N ASN A 283 -14.95 0.23 7.55
CA ASN A 283 -13.73 -0.33 8.14
C ASN A 283 -13.80 -0.35 9.67
N ILE A 284 -14.32 0.71 10.29
CA ILE A 284 -14.46 0.80 11.75
C ILE A 284 -15.54 -0.16 12.26
N SER A 285 -16.67 -0.27 11.60
CA SER A 285 -17.72 -1.23 11.99
C SER A 285 -17.22 -2.68 11.94
N ILE A 286 -16.43 -3.03 10.91
CA ILE A 286 -15.74 -4.31 10.82
C ILE A 286 -14.79 -4.50 12.00
N PHE A 287 -13.97 -3.48 12.32
CA PHE A 287 -13.03 -3.53 13.42
C PHE A 287 -13.72 -3.73 14.77
N GLU A 288 -14.85 -3.11 15.01
CA GLU A 288 -15.65 -3.31 16.23
C GLU A 288 -16.09 -4.77 16.41
N VAL A 289 -16.45 -5.45 15.32
CA VAL A 289 -16.78 -6.89 15.37
C VAL A 289 -15.52 -7.74 15.56
N VAL A 290 -14.37 -7.36 14.99
CA VAL A 290 -13.09 -8.03 15.25
C VAL A 290 -12.71 -7.98 16.73
N GLN A 291 -13.05 -6.89 17.47
CA GLN A 291 -12.85 -6.85 18.93
C GLN A 291 -13.75 -7.89 19.66
N LYS A 292 -14.96 -8.16 19.16
CA LYS A 292 -15.80 -9.23 19.71
C LYS A 292 -15.18 -10.62 19.45
N LEU A 293 -14.54 -10.83 18.26
CA LEU A 293 -13.81 -12.06 17.99
C LEU A 293 -12.66 -12.28 18.97
N PHE A 294 -11.90 -11.22 19.25
CA PHE A 294 -10.82 -11.27 20.24
C PHE A 294 -11.32 -11.77 21.59
N LEU A 295 -12.42 -11.19 22.10
CA LEU A 295 -13.00 -11.60 23.40
C LEU A 295 -13.52 -13.03 23.38
N ALA A 296 -14.16 -13.47 22.31
CA ALA A 296 -14.70 -14.81 22.16
C ALA A 296 -13.60 -15.86 21.91
N GLY A 297 -12.55 -15.49 21.20
CA GLY A 297 -11.44 -16.37 20.80
C GLY A 297 -10.56 -16.84 21.95
N GLY A 298 -10.29 -15.96 22.93
CA GLY A 298 -9.49 -16.24 24.12
C GLY A 298 -8.00 -16.40 23.83
N LEU A 299 -7.34 -17.36 24.48
CA LEU A 299 -5.87 -17.50 24.48
C LEU A 299 -5.20 -17.48 23.10
N PRO A 300 -5.72 -18.13 22.04
CA PRO A 300 -5.07 -18.11 20.73
C PRO A 300 -4.85 -16.71 20.12
N PHE A 301 -5.58 -15.70 20.59
CA PHE A 301 -5.36 -14.32 20.17
C PHE A 301 -4.19 -13.61 20.87
N ILE A 302 -3.67 -14.18 21.95
CA ILE A 302 -2.58 -13.60 22.76
C ILE A 302 -1.34 -14.48 22.84
N GLU A 303 -1.41 -15.74 22.42
CA GLU A 303 -0.29 -16.68 22.41
C GLU A 303 0.54 -16.50 21.13
N GLU A 304 1.83 -16.16 21.28
CA GLU A 304 2.74 -15.86 20.16
C GLU A 304 3.07 -17.07 19.28
N ASP A 305 2.71 -18.28 19.71
CA ASP A 305 2.85 -19.54 18.97
C ASP A 305 1.63 -19.85 18.08
N THR A 306 0.71 -18.92 17.90
CA THR A 306 -0.45 -19.05 17.01
C THR A 306 -0.42 -18.05 15.85
N LEU A 307 -0.86 -18.48 14.66
CA LEU A 307 -1.03 -17.59 13.50
C LEU A 307 -2.13 -16.54 13.74
N ILE A 308 -3.15 -16.90 14.52
CA ILE A 308 -4.27 -16.01 14.88
C ILE A 308 -3.76 -14.76 15.61
N HIS A 309 -2.85 -14.94 16.57
CA HIS A 309 -2.21 -13.83 17.27
C HIS A 309 -1.54 -12.84 16.31
N TRP A 310 -0.75 -13.34 15.37
CA TRP A 310 -0.01 -12.51 14.42
C TRP A 310 -0.94 -11.82 13.42
N ALA A 311 -1.93 -12.53 12.88
CA ALA A 311 -2.93 -11.93 11.98
C ALA A 311 -3.78 -10.87 12.71
N TYR A 312 -4.13 -11.08 13.98
CA TYR A 312 -4.83 -10.08 14.78
C TYR A 312 -4.00 -8.81 14.99
N ARG A 313 -2.69 -8.95 15.26
CA ARG A 313 -1.76 -7.81 15.35
C ARG A 313 -1.67 -7.04 14.04
N ASP A 314 -1.74 -7.73 12.90
CA ASP A 314 -1.77 -7.08 11.59
C ASP A 314 -3.05 -6.24 11.43
N VAL A 315 -4.23 -6.75 11.82
CA VAL A 315 -5.48 -5.99 11.81
C VAL A 315 -5.38 -4.75 12.72
N LEU A 316 -4.88 -4.92 13.96
CA LEU A 316 -4.68 -3.81 14.89
C LEU A 316 -3.75 -2.73 14.35
N THR A 317 -2.77 -3.12 13.55
CA THR A 317 -1.82 -2.20 12.93
C THR A 317 -2.44 -1.48 11.74
N ALA A 318 -3.08 -2.22 10.84
CA ALA A 318 -3.70 -1.69 9.62
C ALA A 318 -4.75 -0.61 9.92
N VAL A 319 -5.62 -0.86 10.91
CA VAL A 319 -6.69 0.09 11.26
C VAL A 319 -6.16 1.43 11.78
N GLN A 320 -4.88 1.51 12.21
CA GLN A 320 -4.30 2.78 12.67
C GLN A 320 -3.93 3.72 11.52
N HIS A 321 -3.85 3.23 10.28
CA HIS A 321 -3.55 4.11 9.15
C HIS A 321 -4.69 5.10 8.90
N PHE A 322 -4.35 6.40 8.72
CA PHE A 322 -5.36 7.46 8.61
C PHE A 322 -6.28 7.32 7.38
N MET A 323 -5.80 6.68 6.31
CA MET A 323 -6.61 6.39 5.11
C MET A 323 -7.64 5.27 5.31
N VAL A 324 -7.52 4.48 6.37
CA VAL A 324 -8.48 3.41 6.72
C VAL A 324 -9.65 3.96 7.54
N LYS A 325 -9.45 5.10 8.20
CA LYS A 325 -10.43 5.75 9.09
C LYS A 325 -11.30 6.77 8.34
N PRO A 326 -12.48 7.15 8.90
CA PRO A 326 -13.33 8.20 8.37
C PRO A 326 -12.66 9.54 8.21
#